data_86797638f05c6dd6caa20ebc02b7bb02
#
_entry.id   86797638f05c6dd6caa20ebc02b7bb02
#
_cell.length_a   1.000
_cell.length_b   1.000
_cell.length_c   1.000
_cell.angle_alpha   90.00
_cell.angle_beta   90.00
_cell.angle_gamma   90.00
#
_symmetry.space_group_name_H-M   'P 1'
#
loop_
_entity.id
_entity.type
_entity.pdbx_description
1 polymer ?
#
loop_
_entity_poly.entity_id
_entity_poly.type
_entity_poly.pdbx_seq_one_letter_code
_entity_poly.pdbx_strand_id
1 'polypeptide(L)'
;MRILLVNYRYFISGGPEKYMFNIKKMLEDNGHEVIPFSIHSNKNVETEYSKYFVEPIGSRDATYFEECKKTPKVIWQMLTRSIYSTEVEKAIKKEIKDVKPDLVYIIHFVNKLSPSVICGAKKMGVPVVLRLSDYFLLCPRFDFMYNKKPCEECLTKGYRTCIKKRCVKGSLFASVVRVFSMKVHKAMNIYKDVDAFITPSEFLKKKLIENGFDENKITCIPTFTASKSEVGKPQVGTYGLYFGRVTEEKGVDTVVKAYEMMPDRHVKIMGDDTTDEAKRLKAYIKEKNIKNVEFLGFKAGEELEEIIKGARFTLIPSIWYDNLPNTALESFQYSKPVIASNIGSLPELVLNGVNGYLFKPADAQELCEKVALLDDDAVVKKMGAASRAKLEDRFAPQTHYDTLMRIFESVRRK
;
A
#
# COMPACT_ATOMS: atom_id res chain seq x y z
N MET A 1 -17.76 -13.38 -15.52
CA MET A 1 -18.10 -13.57 -14.10
C MET A 1 -18.72 -12.31 -13.54
N ARG A 2 -19.57 -12.48 -12.50
CA ARG A 2 -20.09 -11.37 -11.67
C ARG A 2 -19.27 -11.30 -10.39
N ILE A 3 -18.56 -10.21 -10.17
CA ILE A 3 -17.56 -10.06 -9.10
C ILE A 3 -18.02 -8.93 -8.16
N LEU A 4 -18.31 -9.26 -6.89
CA LEU A 4 -18.60 -8.27 -5.86
C LEU A 4 -17.28 -7.72 -5.32
N LEU A 5 -16.95 -6.48 -5.69
CA LEU A 5 -15.69 -5.82 -5.34
C LEU A 5 -15.87 -4.96 -4.09
N VAL A 6 -15.25 -5.36 -2.98
CA VAL A 6 -15.41 -4.71 -1.67
C VAL A 6 -14.23 -3.81 -1.36
N ASN A 7 -14.50 -2.52 -1.18
CA ASN A 7 -13.55 -1.54 -0.66
C ASN A 7 -14.30 -0.48 0.15
N TYR A 8 -13.72 -0.02 1.28
CA TYR A 8 -14.43 0.94 2.14
C TYR A 8 -14.54 2.35 1.54
N ARG A 9 -13.78 2.70 0.49
CA ARG A 9 -13.89 3.94 -0.29
C ARG A 9 -14.17 3.63 -1.74
N TYR A 10 -15.10 4.35 -2.33
CA TYR A 10 -15.38 4.27 -3.76
C TYR A 10 -15.01 5.57 -4.48
N PHE A 11 -13.85 6.12 -4.10
CA PHE A 11 -13.18 7.27 -4.71
C PHE A 11 -11.67 7.15 -4.49
N ILE A 12 -10.85 7.79 -5.35
CA ILE A 12 -9.38 7.70 -5.26
C ILE A 12 -8.89 8.65 -4.15
N SER A 13 -8.23 8.08 -3.13
CA SER A 13 -7.56 8.80 -2.06
C SER A 13 -6.14 8.30 -1.80
N GLY A 14 -5.74 7.17 -2.40
CA GLY A 14 -4.43 6.57 -2.22
C GLY A 14 -4.20 5.34 -3.09
N GLY A 15 -3.14 4.60 -2.79
CA GLY A 15 -2.73 3.42 -3.55
C GLY A 15 -3.78 2.31 -3.64
N PRO A 16 -4.41 1.90 -2.53
CA PRO A 16 -5.43 0.84 -2.56
C PRO A 16 -6.63 1.17 -3.44
N GLU A 17 -7.11 2.41 -3.42
CA GLU A 17 -8.23 2.84 -4.25
C GLU A 17 -7.84 2.95 -5.72
N LYS A 18 -6.63 3.47 -6.03
CA LYS A 18 -6.10 3.47 -7.40
C LYS A 18 -6.02 2.05 -7.95
N TYR A 19 -5.53 1.11 -7.15
CA TYR A 19 -5.51 -0.31 -7.50
C TYR A 19 -6.92 -0.85 -7.74
N MET A 20 -7.88 -0.56 -6.86
CA MET A 20 -9.28 -1.00 -6.99
C MET A 20 -9.89 -0.56 -8.31
N PHE A 21 -9.76 0.72 -8.69
CA PHE A 21 -10.30 1.22 -9.95
C PHE A 21 -9.58 0.64 -11.18
N ASN A 22 -8.27 0.42 -11.09
CA ASN A 22 -7.51 -0.23 -12.15
C ASN A 22 -7.95 -1.68 -12.35
N ILE A 23 -8.17 -2.43 -11.25
CA ILE A 23 -8.71 -3.80 -11.30
C ILE A 23 -10.14 -3.83 -11.85
N LYS A 24 -10.99 -2.93 -11.36
CA LYS A 24 -12.36 -2.81 -11.88
C LYS A 24 -12.35 -2.66 -13.38
N LYS A 25 -11.61 -1.66 -13.89
CA LYS A 25 -11.49 -1.42 -15.32
C LYS A 25 -10.95 -2.64 -16.06
N MET A 26 -9.86 -3.25 -15.58
CA MET A 26 -9.25 -4.44 -16.19
C MET A 26 -10.25 -5.59 -16.29
N LEU A 27 -11.02 -5.88 -15.27
CA LEU A 27 -12.01 -6.95 -15.26
C LEU A 27 -13.17 -6.63 -16.22
N GLU A 28 -13.66 -5.39 -16.25
CA GLU A 28 -14.72 -4.95 -17.16
C GLU A 28 -14.27 -4.98 -18.61
N ASP A 29 -13.07 -4.53 -18.92
CA ASP A 29 -12.46 -4.59 -20.27
C ASP A 29 -12.34 -6.06 -20.78
N ASN A 30 -12.29 -7.03 -19.86
CA ASN A 30 -12.26 -8.48 -20.17
C ASN A 30 -13.65 -9.15 -20.04
N GLY A 31 -14.74 -8.40 -20.06
CA GLY A 31 -16.10 -8.92 -20.11
C GLY A 31 -16.65 -9.46 -18.79
N HIS A 32 -16.11 -9.04 -17.65
CA HIS A 32 -16.67 -9.36 -16.33
C HIS A 32 -17.56 -8.22 -15.84
N GLU A 33 -18.61 -8.56 -15.09
CA GLU A 33 -19.45 -7.59 -14.39
C GLU A 33 -18.85 -7.34 -13.00
N VAL A 34 -18.48 -6.08 -12.69
CA VAL A 34 -17.88 -5.70 -11.40
C VAL A 34 -18.83 -4.82 -10.61
N ILE A 35 -19.31 -5.36 -9.51
CA ILE A 35 -20.32 -4.77 -8.63
C ILE A 35 -19.63 -4.22 -7.38
N PRO A 36 -19.65 -2.91 -7.11
CA PRO A 36 -18.96 -2.35 -5.96
C PRO A 36 -19.81 -2.41 -4.68
N PHE A 37 -19.21 -2.84 -3.57
CA PHE A 37 -19.73 -2.66 -2.21
C PHE A 37 -18.82 -1.74 -1.39
N SER A 38 -19.37 -0.67 -0.83
CA SER A 38 -18.58 0.37 -0.17
C SER A 38 -19.34 1.07 0.98
N ILE A 39 -18.77 2.20 1.43
CA ILE A 39 -19.40 3.11 2.37
C ILE A 39 -19.86 4.37 1.62
N HIS A 40 -20.99 4.93 2.01
CA HIS A 40 -21.45 6.21 1.49
C HIS A 40 -20.46 7.33 1.79
N SER A 41 -20.16 8.12 0.76
CA SER A 41 -19.39 9.36 0.85
C SER A 41 -19.83 10.31 -0.27
N ASN A 42 -19.80 11.61 -0.02
CA ASN A 42 -20.09 12.61 -1.05
C ASN A 42 -19.01 12.69 -2.14
N LYS A 43 -17.88 11.98 -1.93
CA LYS A 43 -16.76 11.85 -2.89
C LYS A 43 -16.87 10.60 -3.77
N ASN A 44 -17.84 9.71 -3.52
CA ASN A 44 -17.96 8.48 -4.27
C ASN A 44 -18.22 8.73 -5.75
N VAL A 45 -17.60 7.92 -6.60
CA VAL A 45 -17.99 7.80 -8.01
C VAL A 45 -19.42 7.27 -8.07
N GLU A 46 -20.24 7.82 -8.96
CA GLU A 46 -21.62 7.39 -9.14
C GLU A 46 -21.72 5.93 -9.57
N THR A 47 -22.69 5.21 -8.99
CA THR A 47 -23.00 3.83 -9.33
C THR A 47 -24.43 3.49 -8.93
N GLU A 48 -25.11 2.66 -9.73
CA GLU A 48 -26.44 2.14 -9.41
C GLU A 48 -26.46 1.24 -8.16
N TYR A 49 -25.29 0.69 -7.78
CA TYR A 49 -25.12 -0.16 -6.60
C TYR A 49 -24.99 0.64 -5.29
N SER A 50 -24.93 1.97 -5.35
CA SER A 50 -24.85 2.83 -4.15
C SER A 50 -25.97 2.56 -3.14
N LYS A 51 -27.13 2.11 -3.58
CA LYS A 51 -28.27 1.71 -2.71
C LYS A 51 -27.95 0.59 -1.71
N TYR A 52 -26.86 -0.13 -1.88
CA TYR A 52 -26.38 -1.19 -0.98
C TYR A 52 -25.27 -0.70 -0.04
N PHE A 53 -24.69 0.47 -0.30
CA PHE A 53 -23.60 0.98 0.51
C PHE A 53 -24.06 1.24 1.94
N VAL A 54 -23.15 1.06 2.88
CA VAL A 54 -23.42 1.30 4.29
C VAL A 54 -23.13 2.74 4.69
N GLU A 55 -23.85 3.23 5.68
CA GLU A 55 -23.61 4.59 6.18
C GLU A 55 -22.23 4.69 6.83
N PRO A 56 -21.52 5.82 6.69
CA PRO A 56 -20.22 6.01 7.31
C PRO A 56 -20.31 6.12 8.83
N ILE A 57 -19.19 5.95 9.49
CA ILE A 57 -19.04 6.34 10.89
C ILE A 57 -18.95 7.86 10.94
N GLY A 58 -19.93 8.52 11.54
CA GLY A 58 -19.99 9.98 11.62
C GLY A 58 -20.66 10.64 10.43
N SER A 59 -19.92 11.36 9.58
CA SER A 59 -20.43 12.13 8.44
C SER A 59 -20.00 11.54 7.09
N ARG A 60 -20.83 11.73 6.07
CA ARG A 60 -20.52 11.38 4.67
C ARG A 60 -19.39 12.24 4.06
N ASP A 61 -19.10 13.39 4.64
CA ASP A 61 -18.02 14.29 4.22
C ASP A 61 -16.67 13.89 4.79
N ALA A 62 -16.66 13.18 5.93
CA ALA A 62 -15.43 12.79 6.62
C ALA A 62 -14.68 11.70 5.86
N THR A 63 -13.44 12.00 5.50
CA THR A 63 -12.51 11.03 4.90
C THR A 63 -11.77 10.23 5.97
N TYR A 64 -11.45 10.86 7.10
CA TYR A 64 -10.70 10.29 8.21
C TYR A 64 -11.49 10.35 9.53
N PHE A 65 -11.17 9.45 10.46
CA PHE A 65 -11.82 9.42 11.79
C PHE A 65 -11.56 10.67 12.63
N GLU A 66 -10.46 11.32 12.40
CA GLU A 66 -10.05 12.54 13.10
C GLU A 66 -11.01 13.69 12.83
N GLU A 67 -11.65 13.69 11.67
CA GLU A 67 -12.63 14.70 11.22
C GLU A 67 -14.01 14.50 11.87
N CYS A 68 -14.26 13.33 12.46
CA CYS A 68 -15.56 13.01 13.06
C CYS A 68 -15.65 13.53 14.51
N LYS A 69 -16.76 14.22 14.85
CA LYS A 69 -17.06 14.56 16.24
C LYS A 69 -17.24 13.27 17.07
N LYS A 70 -16.50 13.14 18.17
CA LYS A 70 -16.52 11.97 19.05
C LYS A 70 -17.75 11.92 19.96
N THR A 71 -18.91 11.65 19.39
CA THR A 71 -20.15 11.42 20.16
C THR A 71 -20.21 9.96 20.65
N PRO A 72 -21.01 9.63 21.71
CA PRO A 72 -21.20 8.25 22.15
C PRO A 72 -21.63 7.31 21.03
N LYS A 73 -22.51 7.78 20.12
CA LYS A 73 -22.94 7.03 18.93
C LYS A 73 -21.76 6.71 18.00
N VAL A 74 -20.92 7.70 17.69
CA VAL A 74 -19.74 7.52 16.82
C VAL A 74 -18.74 6.55 17.47
N ILE A 75 -18.51 6.66 18.79
CA ILE A 75 -17.64 5.71 19.51
C ILE A 75 -18.21 4.29 19.44
N TRP A 76 -19.50 4.11 19.64
CA TRP A 76 -20.16 2.80 19.52
C TRP A 76 -20.02 2.23 18.09
N GLN A 77 -20.26 3.05 17.07
CA GLN A 77 -20.05 2.65 15.67
C GLN A 77 -18.58 2.24 15.41
N MET A 78 -17.63 2.98 15.95
CA MET A 78 -16.20 2.63 15.81
C MET A 78 -15.88 1.27 16.44
N LEU A 79 -16.41 0.99 17.62
CA LEU A 79 -16.22 -0.29 18.32
C LEU A 79 -16.84 -1.44 17.51
N THR A 80 -18.10 -1.32 17.12
CA THR A 80 -18.80 -2.35 16.34
C THR A 80 -18.14 -2.59 14.98
N ARG A 81 -17.73 -1.53 14.25
CA ARG A 81 -17.02 -1.67 12.97
C ARG A 81 -15.63 -2.28 13.13
N SER A 82 -14.97 -2.05 14.25
CA SER A 82 -13.66 -2.66 14.52
C SER A 82 -13.77 -4.14 14.91
N ILE A 83 -14.83 -4.55 15.59
CA ILE A 83 -15.02 -5.92 16.09
C ILE A 83 -15.89 -6.73 15.13
N TYR A 84 -17.17 -6.39 15.04
CA TYR A 84 -18.14 -7.07 14.20
C TYR A 84 -19.38 -6.19 13.99
N SER A 85 -19.76 -5.92 12.75
CA SER A 85 -20.93 -5.09 12.42
C SER A 85 -22.04 -5.93 11.79
N THR A 86 -23.14 -6.09 12.52
CA THR A 86 -24.35 -6.75 11.99
C THR A 86 -25.01 -5.94 10.88
N GLU A 87 -24.88 -4.63 10.89
CA GLU A 87 -25.35 -3.73 9.83
C GLU A 87 -24.65 -4.06 8.50
N VAL A 88 -23.32 -4.14 8.52
CA VAL A 88 -22.50 -4.45 7.33
C VAL A 88 -22.79 -5.88 6.84
N GLU A 89 -22.93 -6.85 7.77
CA GLU A 89 -23.31 -8.20 7.40
C GLU A 89 -24.67 -8.24 6.69
N LYS A 90 -25.67 -7.55 7.21
CA LYS A 90 -27.01 -7.48 6.58
C LYS A 90 -26.96 -6.82 5.21
N ALA A 91 -26.19 -5.72 5.07
CA ALA A 91 -26.08 -5.00 3.82
C ALA A 91 -25.45 -5.86 2.71
N ILE A 92 -24.29 -6.49 2.99
CA ILE A 92 -23.64 -7.35 1.99
C ILE A 92 -24.48 -8.58 1.65
N LYS A 93 -25.19 -9.17 2.61
CA LYS A 93 -26.10 -10.31 2.35
C LYS A 93 -27.27 -9.90 1.46
N LYS A 94 -27.80 -8.70 1.64
CA LYS A 94 -28.86 -8.16 0.78
C LYS A 94 -28.35 -7.99 -0.64
N GLU A 95 -27.19 -7.37 -0.81
CA GLU A 95 -26.61 -7.18 -2.15
C GLU A 95 -26.32 -8.54 -2.82
N ILE A 96 -25.68 -9.47 -2.12
CA ILE A 96 -25.40 -10.82 -2.66
C ILE A 96 -26.69 -11.52 -3.11
N LYS A 97 -27.77 -11.41 -2.34
CA LYS A 97 -29.06 -12.00 -2.70
C LYS A 97 -29.62 -11.44 -4.00
N ASP A 98 -29.50 -10.10 -4.17
CA ASP A 98 -30.08 -9.39 -5.31
C ASP A 98 -29.22 -9.55 -6.58
N VAL A 99 -27.86 -9.44 -6.43
CA VAL A 99 -26.94 -9.44 -7.59
C VAL A 99 -26.35 -10.80 -7.92
N LYS A 100 -26.39 -11.78 -7.01
CA LYS A 100 -25.90 -13.16 -7.17
C LYS A 100 -24.50 -13.23 -7.77
N PRO A 101 -23.47 -12.71 -7.07
CA PRO A 101 -22.10 -12.72 -7.58
C PRO A 101 -21.50 -14.14 -7.54
N ASP A 102 -20.57 -14.40 -8.47
CA ASP A 102 -19.80 -15.66 -8.50
C ASP A 102 -18.77 -15.71 -7.37
N LEU A 103 -18.25 -14.55 -6.92
CA LEU A 103 -17.31 -14.41 -5.81
C LEU A 103 -17.30 -13.00 -5.24
N VAL A 104 -16.75 -12.88 -4.03
CA VAL A 104 -16.46 -11.58 -3.38
C VAL A 104 -14.95 -11.34 -3.37
N TYR A 105 -14.50 -10.26 -4.02
CA TYR A 105 -13.11 -9.81 -3.99
C TYR A 105 -12.96 -8.61 -3.08
N ILE A 106 -12.25 -8.77 -1.97
CA ILE A 106 -12.07 -7.74 -0.94
C ILE A 106 -10.69 -7.10 -1.07
N ILE A 107 -10.66 -5.77 -1.29
CA ILE A 107 -9.43 -4.99 -1.38
C ILE A 107 -9.07 -4.39 -0.01
N HIS A 108 -10.01 -3.67 0.62
CA HIS A 108 -9.80 -3.08 1.93
C HIS A 108 -11.11 -2.86 2.68
N PHE A 109 -11.16 -3.27 3.96
CA PHE A 109 -12.35 -3.18 4.81
C PHE A 109 -12.06 -2.75 6.24
N VAL A 110 -10.81 -2.81 6.68
CA VAL A 110 -10.41 -2.75 8.09
C VAL A 110 -10.88 -1.48 8.78
N ASN A 111 -11.46 -1.64 9.98
CA ASN A 111 -11.98 -0.57 10.86
C ASN A 111 -13.09 0.31 10.28
N LYS A 112 -13.48 0.13 9.02
CA LYS A 112 -14.50 0.96 8.35
C LYS A 112 -15.72 0.12 7.96
N LEU A 113 -15.53 -1.01 7.24
CA LEU A 113 -16.59 -1.95 6.89
C LEU A 113 -16.77 -3.08 7.90
N SER A 114 -15.73 -3.49 8.61
CA SER A 114 -15.75 -4.67 9.49
C SER A 114 -15.48 -5.99 8.75
N PRO A 115 -14.82 -6.97 9.40
CA PRO A 115 -14.66 -8.31 8.83
C PRO A 115 -15.97 -9.10 8.68
N SER A 116 -17.10 -8.57 9.15
CA SER A 116 -18.43 -9.14 8.90
C SER A 116 -18.81 -9.24 7.42
N VAL A 117 -18.13 -8.49 6.52
CA VAL A 117 -18.24 -8.67 5.06
C VAL A 117 -17.85 -10.10 4.64
N ILE A 118 -16.79 -10.66 5.25
CA ILE A 118 -16.34 -12.04 5.00
C ILE A 118 -17.41 -13.02 5.50
N CYS A 119 -17.85 -12.85 6.76
CA CYS A 119 -18.86 -13.72 7.34
C CYS A 119 -20.21 -13.67 6.58
N GLY A 120 -20.61 -12.47 6.14
CA GLY A 120 -21.82 -12.28 5.35
C GLY A 120 -21.77 -13.02 4.02
N ALA A 121 -20.66 -12.91 3.29
CA ALA A 121 -20.45 -13.62 2.04
C ALA A 121 -20.43 -15.16 2.23
N LYS A 122 -19.70 -15.65 3.23
CA LYS A 122 -19.60 -17.09 3.52
C LYS A 122 -20.95 -17.69 3.96
N LYS A 123 -21.75 -16.97 4.74
CA LYS A 123 -23.13 -17.39 5.09
C LYS A 123 -24.07 -17.48 3.89
N MET A 124 -23.78 -16.76 2.82
CA MET A 124 -24.51 -16.82 1.54
C MET A 124 -23.94 -17.86 0.56
N GLY A 125 -22.91 -18.63 0.97
CA GLY A 125 -22.26 -19.63 0.12
C GLY A 125 -21.37 -19.06 -0.98
N VAL A 126 -21.01 -17.76 -0.91
CA VAL A 126 -20.20 -17.11 -1.93
C VAL A 126 -18.72 -17.16 -1.53
N PRO A 127 -17.80 -17.60 -2.40
CA PRO A 127 -16.38 -17.64 -2.10
C PRO A 127 -15.78 -16.23 -1.94
N VAL A 128 -14.77 -16.13 -1.06
CA VAL A 128 -14.13 -14.86 -0.68
C VAL A 128 -12.64 -14.90 -1.01
N VAL A 129 -12.20 -13.94 -1.83
CA VAL A 129 -10.79 -13.66 -2.07
C VAL A 129 -10.42 -12.36 -1.38
N LEU A 130 -9.38 -12.37 -0.55
CA LEU A 130 -8.94 -11.22 0.23
C LEU A 130 -7.55 -10.76 -0.19
N ARG A 131 -7.44 -9.53 -0.73
CA ARG A 131 -6.16 -8.87 -0.96
C ARG A 131 -5.68 -8.16 0.29
N LEU A 132 -4.40 -8.33 0.61
CA LEU A 132 -3.76 -7.70 1.76
C LEU A 132 -2.88 -6.53 1.29
N SER A 133 -3.29 -5.32 1.59
CA SER A 133 -2.53 -4.11 1.24
C SER A 133 -1.59 -3.63 2.36
N ASP A 134 -1.79 -4.14 3.57
CA ASP A 134 -1.02 -3.83 4.78
C ASP A 134 -0.90 -5.07 5.69
N TYR A 135 -0.34 -4.89 6.88
CA TYR A 135 -0.05 -5.96 7.84
C TYR A 135 -1.13 -6.16 8.90
N PHE A 136 -2.38 -5.77 8.66
CA PHE A 136 -3.45 -5.75 9.67
C PHE A 136 -3.78 -7.11 10.32
N LEU A 137 -3.50 -8.21 9.63
CA LEU A 137 -3.69 -9.56 10.17
C LEU A 137 -2.63 -9.91 11.22
N LEU A 138 -1.46 -9.31 11.14
CA LEU A 138 -0.28 -9.64 11.93
C LEU A 138 0.07 -8.56 12.96
N CYS A 139 -0.06 -7.29 12.59
CA CYS A 139 0.29 -6.16 13.44
C CYS A 139 -0.95 -5.32 13.81
N PRO A 140 -1.22 -5.08 15.10
CA PRO A 140 -2.33 -4.22 15.52
C PRO A 140 -2.25 -2.79 14.99
N ARG A 141 -1.04 -2.30 14.71
CA ARG A 141 -0.77 -0.97 14.15
C ARG A 141 -0.78 -0.94 12.62
N PHE A 142 -0.77 -2.10 11.92
CA PHE A 142 -0.79 -2.31 10.46
C PHE A 142 0.53 -2.08 9.73
N ASP A 143 1.56 -1.54 10.37
CA ASP A 143 2.79 -1.06 9.73
C ASP A 143 4.08 -1.70 10.26
N PHE A 144 3.99 -2.57 11.25
CA PHE A 144 5.17 -3.15 11.92
C PHE A 144 6.18 -2.12 12.39
N MET A 145 5.72 -0.94 12.87
CA MET A 145 6.61 0.10 13.38
C MET A 145 6.39 0.41 14.86
N TYR A 146 7.49 0.69 15.55
CA TYR A 146 7.48 1.28 16.88
C TYR A 146 8.75 2.11 17.10
N ASN A 147 8.61 3.36 17.58
CA ASN A 147 9.73 4.28 17.80
C ASN A 147 10.68 4.37 16.60
N LYS A 148 10.14 4.65 15.42
CA LYS A 148 10.88 4.83 14.15
C LYS A 148 11.69 3.61 13.68
N LYS A 149 11.39 2.43 14.21
CA LYS A 149 12.08 1.18 13.87
C LYS A 149 11.08 0.08 13.55
N PRO A 150 11.43 -0.86 12.67
CA PRO A 150 10.66 -2.08 12.48
C PRO A 150 10.44 -2.83 13.79
N CYS A 151 9.22 -3.32 14.01
CA CYS A 151 8.84 -3.99 15.25
C CYS A 151 7.95 -5.19 14.98
N GLU A 152 8.42 -6.38 15.29
CA GLU A 152 7.69 -7.65 15.18
C GLU A 152 7.38 -8.28 16.56
N GLU A 153 7.52 -7.54 17.64
CA GLU A 153 7.39 -8.10 19.01
C GLU A 153 6.00 -8.71 19.29
N CYS A 154 4.95 -8.24 18.60
CA CYS A 154 3.62 -8.85 18.76
C CYS A 154 3.54 -10.28 18.22
N LEU A 155 4.37 -10.62 17.24
CA LEU A 155 4.44 -11.97 16.68
C LEU A 155 5.15 -12.94 17.63
N THR A 156 6.22 -12.48 18.29
CA THR A 156 7.08 -13.31 19.16
C THR A 156 6.65 -13.31 20.63
N LYS A 157 6.23 -12.14 21.16
CA LYS A 157 5.89 -11.92 22.58
C LYS A 157 4.37 -11.79 22.82
N GLY A 158 3.57 -11.82 21.74
CA GLY A 158 2.12 -11.68 21.78
C GLY A 158 1.63 -10.24 21.89
N TYR A 159 0.33 -10.06 21.67
CA TYR A 159 -0.33 -8.75 21.54
C TYR A 159 -0.38 -7.91 22.82
N ARG A 160 -0.06 -8.47 24.00
CA ARG A 160 0.10 -7.67 25.24
C ARG A 160 1.16 -6.58 25.08
N THR A 161 2.18 -6.82 24.23
CA THR A 161 3.22 -5.84 23.89
C THR A 161 2.64 -4.58 23.26
N CYS A 162 1.69 -4.71 22.33
CA CYS A 162 0.99 -3.57 21.74
C CYS A 162 0.27 -2.70 22.78
N ILE A 163 -0.39 -3.34 23.75
CA ILE A 163 -1.10 -2.62 24.83
C ILE A 163 -0.12 -1.86 25.71
N LYS A 164 0.96 -2.53 26.18
CA LYS A 164 2.01 -1.90 27.00
C LYS A 164 2.66 -0.71 26.30
N LYS A 165 2.96 -0.85 25.02
CA LYS A 165 3.60 0.20 24.21
C LYS A 165 2.62 1.25 23.68
N ARG A 166 1.31 1.10 23.89
CA ARG A 166 0.26 1.98 23.34
C ARG A 166 0.42 2.20 21.84
N CYS A 167 0.69 1.12 21.08
CA CYS A 167 1.10 1.21 19.67
C CYS A 167 0.07 1.89 18.78
N VAL A 168 -1.24 1.72 19.05
CA VAL A 168 -2.29 2.29 18.21
C VAL A 168 -2.52 3.75 18.61
N LYS A 169 -2.04 4.68 17.78
CA LYS A 169 -2.16 6.15 17.96
C LYS A 169 -1.68 6.66 19.33
N GLY A 170 -0.73 6.02 19.97
CA GLY A 170 -0.29 6.38 21.34
C GLY A 170 -1.33 6.14 22.44
N SER A 171 -2.50 5.60 22.11
CA SER A 171 -3.64 5.45 23.01
C SER A 171 -3.71 4.04 23.59
N LEU A 172 -3.80 3.96 24.93
CA LEU A 172 -4.03 2.69 25.63
C LEU A 172 -5.39 2.10 25.22
N PHE A 173 -6.45 2.91 25.21
CA PHE A 173 -7.79 2.47 24.84
C PHE A 173 -7.84 1.92 23.41
N ALA A 174 -7.31 2.66 22.44
CA ALA A 174 -7.29 2.20 21.04
C ALA A 174 -6.48 0.90 20.88
N SER A 175 -5.36 0.75 21.61
CA SER A 175 -4.54 -0.47 21.59
C SER A 175 -5.27 -1.66 22.20
N VAL A 176 -6.00 -1.47 23.29
CA VAL A 176 -6.84 -2.51 23.92
C VAL A 176 -7.96 -2.93 22.97
N VAL A 177 -8.72 -1.98 22.42
CA VAL A 177 -9.82 -2.27 21.49
C VAL A 177 -9.30 -3.04 20.28
N ARG A 178 -8.19 -2.62 19.69
CA ARG A 178 -7.63 -3.28 18.51
C ARG A 178 -7.17 -4.71 18.81
N VAL A 179 -6.45 -4.90 19.90
CA VAL A 179 -6.01 -6.25 20.34
C VAL A 179 -7.19 -7.14 20.66
N PHE A 180 -8.23 -6.61 21.33
CA PHE A 180 -9.46 -7.33 21.60
C PHE A 180 -10.16 -7.75 20.29
N SER A 181 -10.30 -6.83 19.33
CA SER A 181 -10.89 -7.13 18.02
C SER A 181 -10.13 -8.27 17.32
N MET A 182 -8.79 -8.22 17.28
CA MET A 182 -7.99 -9.28 16.66
C MET A 182 -8.18 -10.64 17.35
N LYS A 183 -8.32 -10.67 18.68
CA LYS A 183 -8.60 -11.90 19.43
C LYS A 183 -9.99 -12.44 19.12
N VAL A 184 -11.00 -11.57 19.04
CA VAL A 184 -12.37 -11.96 18.66
C VAL A 184 -12.38 -12.53 17.24
N HIS A 185 -11.75 -11.87 16.28
CA HIS A 185 -11.66 -12.35 14.89
C HIS A 185 -11.00 -13.74 14.82
N LYS A 186 -9.94 -13.95 15.62
CA LYS A 186 -9.26 -15.25 15.72
C LYS A 186 -10.17 -16.31 16.35
N ALA A 187 -10.87 -16.00 17.45
CA ALA A 187 -11.79 -16.91 18.11
C ALA A 187 -12.99 -17.30 17.21
N MET A 188 -13.47 -16.35 16.40
CA MET A 188 -14.53 -16.58 15.40
C MET A 188 -14.03 -17.27 14.13
N ASN A 189 -12.73 -17.53 13.99
CA ASN A 189 -12.08 -18.12 12.81
C ASN A 189 -12.35 -17.35 11.48
N ILE A 190 -12.68 -16.07 11.52
CA ILE A 190 -13.15 -15.30 10.37
C ILE A 190 -12.20 -15.42 9.17
N TYR A 191 -10.90 -15.35 9.42
CA TYR A 191 -9.90 -15.39 8.34
C TYR A 191 -9.57 -16.81 7.87
N LYS A 192 -9.97 -17.86 8.60
CA LYS A 192 -9.88 -19.25 8.11
C LYS A 192 -10.91 -19.53 7.02
N ASP A 193 -12.04 -18.83 7.05
CA ASP A 193 -13.11 -18.96 6.07
C ASP A 193 -12.81 -18.25 4.74
N VAL A 194 -11.75 -17.47 4.67
CA VAL A 194 -11.25 -16.89 3.40
C VAL A 194 -10.73 -18.01 2.50
N ASP A 195 -11.20 -18.04 1.26
CA ASP A 195 -10.87 -19.10 0.31
C ASP A 195 -9.49 -18.89 -0.32
N ALA A 196 -9.10 -17.64 -0.58
CA ALA A 196 -7.77 -17.28 -1.05
C ALA A 196 -7.33 -15.91 -0.55
N PHE A 197 -6.02 -15.79 -0.26
CA PHE A 197 -5.36 -14.53 0.06
C PHE A 197 -4.46 -14.11 -1.09
N ILE A 198 -4.46 -12.81 -1.39
CA ILE A 198 -3.55 -12.20 -2.35
C ILE A 198 -2.63 -11.23 -1.61
N THR A 199 -1.32 -11.44 -1.72
CA THR A 199 -0.32 -10.53 -1.18
C THR A 199 0.37 -9.78 -2.32
N PRO A 200 0.72 -8.49 -2.16
CA PRO A 200 1.44 -7.75 -3.19
C PRO A 200 2.94 -8.09 -3.24
N SER A 201 3.48 -8.76 -2.22
CA SER A 201 4.89 -9.11 -2.09
C SER A 201 5.10 -10.51 -1.51
N GLU A 202 6.21 -11.15 -1.86
CA GLU A 202 6.64 -12.39 -1.25
C GLU A 202 7.00 -12.19 0.24
N PHE A 203 7.49 -11.00 0.60
CA PHE A 203 7.75 -10.64 2.00
C PHE A 203 6.48 -10.79 2.86
N LEU A 204 5.35 -10.22 2.44
CA LEU A 204 4.10 -10.37 3.19
C LEU A 204 3.59 -11.80 3.16
N LYS A 205 3.69 -12.50 2.02
CA LYS A 205 3.34 -13.93 1.91
C LYS A 205 4.13 -14.74 2.94
N LYS A 206 5.45 -14.59 2.99
CA LYS A 206 6.32 -15.26 3.95
C LYS A 206 5.92 -14.95 5.40
N LYS A 207 5.66 -13.68 5.71
CA LYS A 207 5.21 -13.27 7.06
C LYS A 207 3.89 -13.93 7.47
N LEU A 208 2.95 -14.13 6.55
CA LEU A 208 1.70 -14.84 6.84
C LEU A 208 1.94 -16.33 7.12
N ILE A 209 2.74 -17.00 6.28
CA ILE A 209 3.06 -18.43 6.44
C ILE A 209 3.78 -18.65 7.78
N GLU A 210 4.78 -17.85 8.12
CA GLU A 210 5.51 -17.90 9.40
C GLU A 210 4.57 -17.72 10.61
N ASN A 211 3.40 -17.11 10.42
CA ASN A 211 2.40 -16.87 11.48
C ASN A 211 1.16 -17.77 11.37
N GLY A 212 1.29 -18.91 10.68
CA GLY A 212 0.32 -19.99 10.69
C GLY A 212 -0.84 -19.85 9.70
N PHE A 213 -0.73 -19.02 8.69
CA PHE A 213 -1.67 -19.02 7.57
C PHE A 213 -1.30 -20.14 6.58
N ASP A 214 -2.32 -20.76 5.99
CA ASP A 214 -2.16 -21.84 5.02
C ASP A 214 -1.52 -21.33 3.72
N GLU A 215 -0.32 -21.82 3.42
CA GLU A 215 0.41 -21.45 2.21
C GLU A 215 -0.37 -21.73 0.92
N ASN A 216 -1.14 -22.80 0.88
CA ASN A 216 -1.94 -23.18 -0.28
C ASN A 216 -3.07 -22.19 -0.60
N LYS A 217 -3.43 -21.34 0.36
CA LYS A 217 -4.41 -20.26 0.19
C LYS A 217 -3.77 -18.92 -0.17
N ILE A 218 -2.43 -18.79 -0.18
CA ILE A 218 -1.76 -17.50 -0.34
C ILE A 218 -1.02 -17.43 -1.68
N THR A 219 -1.41 -16.49 -2.53
CA THR A 219 -0.73 -16.21 -3.79
C THR A 219 -0.17 -14.79 -3.79
N CYS A 220 1.10 -14.64 -4.17
CA CYS A 220 1.69 -13.33 -4.39
C CYS A 220 1.31 -12.83 -5.79
N ILE A 221 0.56 -11.73 -5.84
CA ILE A 221 0.27 -10.99 -7.07
C ILE A 221 0.66 -9.53 -6.84
N PRO A 222 1.79 -9.07 -7.36
CA PRO A 222 2.22 -7.68 -7.27
C PRO A 222 1.17 -6.73 -7.89
N THR A 223 1.17 -5.48 -7.46
CA THR A 223 0.42 -4.43 -8.15
C THR A 223 0.98 -4.29 -9.57
N PHE A 224 0.11 -4.05 -10.53
CA PHE A 224 0.49 -3.83 -11.91
C PHE A 224 0.48 -2.34 -12.27
N THR A 225 1.17 -1.98 -13.33
CA THR A 225 1.04 -0.68 -13.99
C THR A 225 0.99 -0.88 -15.50
N ALA A 226 0.12 -0.12 -16.17
CA ALA A 226 0.14 -0.10 -17.62
C ALA A 226 1.47 0.47 -18.10
N SER A 227 2.20 -0.32 -18.90
CA SER A 227 3.39 0.18 -19.57
C SER A 227 2.97 1.27 -20.55
N LYS A 228 3.47 2.49 -20.37
CA LYS A 228 3.31 3.53 -21.39
C LYS A 228 4.27 3.20 -22.55
N SER A 229 3.71 2.92 -23.73
CA SER A 229 4.48 2.60 -24.94
C SER A 229 5.35 3.76 -25.43
N GLU A 230 4.99 4.98 -25.06
CA GLU A 230 5.64 6.22 -25.54
C GLU A 230 6.72 6.77 -24.58
N VAL A 231 7.17 5.99 -23.62
CA VAL A 231 8.35 6.39 -22.84
C VAL A 231 9.56 6.32 -23.76
N GLY A 232 10.03 7.48 -24.23
CA GLY A 232 11.17 7.59 -25.14
C GLY A 232 12.42 6.86 -24.63
N LYS A 233 13.49 6.85 -25.45
CA LYS A 233 14.76 6.21 -25.08
C LYS A 233 15.20 6.61 -23.66
N PRO A 234 15.77 5.67 -22.86
CA PRO A 234 16.27 5.96 -21.53
C PRO A 234 17.18 7.20 -21.52
N GLN A 235 16.75 8.25 -20.84
CA GLN A 235 17.56 9.47 -20.69
C GLN A 235 18.31 9.40 -19.37
N VAL A 236 19.60 9.75 -19.40
CA VAL A 236 20.38 9.93 -18.19
C VAL A 236 20.18 11.36 -17.71
N GLY A 237 19.55 11.51 -16.57
CA GLY A 237 19.34 12.82 -15.96
C GLY A 237 20.53 13.27 -15.11
N THR A 238 20.34 14.39 -14.41
CA THR A 238 21.42 15.08 -13.69
C THR A 238 21.30 15.07 -12.17
N TYR A 239 20.16 14.61 -11.62
CA TYR A 239 19.87 14.64 -10.18
C TYR A 239 19.28 13.32 -9.67
N GLY A 240 19.47 13.04 -8.39
CA GLY A 240 18.72 12.03 -7.68
C GLY A 240 17.30 12.51 -7.39
N LEU A 241 16.30 11.62 -7.43
CA LEU A 241 14.91 11.98 -7.18
C LEU A 241 14.31 11.12 -6.09
N TYR A 242 13.81 11.74 -5.02
CA TYR A 242 12.81 11.17 -4.14
C TYR A 242 11.42 11.67 -4.54
N PHE A 243 10.43 10.77 -4.65
CA PHE A 243 9.04 11.16 -4.82
C PHE A 243 8.10 10.23 -4.05
N GLY A 244 7.13 10.84 -3.38
CA GLY A 244 6.20 10.16 -2.50
C GLY A 244 5.83 10.98 -1.28
N ARG A 245 5.18 10.36 -0.30
CA ARG A 245 4.82 11.04 0.95
C ARG A 245 6.08 11.44 1.72
N VAL A 246 6.16 12.69 2.14
CA VAL A 246 7.26 13.16 3.00
C VAL A 246 6.84 12.94 4.46
N THR A 247 7.02 11.71 4.92
CA THR A 247 6.69 11.26 6.28
C THR A 247 7.88 10.49 6.86
N GLU A 248 7.93 10.39 8.19
CA GLU A 248 9.07 9.82 8.90
C GLU A 248 9.42 8.40 8.44
N GLU A 249 8.41 7.53 8.28
CA GLU A 249 8.60 6.14 7.87
C GLU A 249 9.18 5.99 6.45
N LYS A 250 9.07 7.02 5.62
CA LYS A 250 9.64 7.05 4.27
C LYS A 250 11.12 7.40 4.24
N GLY A 251 11.71 7.80 5.38
CA GLY A 251 13.15 7.93 5.55
C GLY A 251 13.82 9.04 4.75
N VAL A 252 13.08 10.09 4.37
CA VAL A 252 13.61 11.25 3.61
C VAL A 252 14.74 11.95 4.36
N ASP A 253 14.77 11.87 5.68
CA ASP A 253 15.87 12.33 6.54
C ASP A 253 17.22 11.71 6.14
N THR A 254 17.23 10.42 5.79
CA THR A 254 18.45 9.75 5.31
C THR A 254 18.97 10.36 4.02
N VAL A 255 18.07 10.74 3.10
CA VAL A 255 18.44 11.41 1.84
C VAL A 255 19.06 12.78 2.12
N VAL A 256 18.41 13.59 2.95
CA VAL A 256 18.91 14.93 3.30
C VAL A 256 20.30 14.85 3.92
N LYS A 257 20.51 13.93 4.88
CA LYS A 257 21.82 13.72 5.52
C LYS A 257 22.90 13.21 4.55
N ALA A 258 22.54 12.32 3.63
CA ALA A 258 23.48 11.85 2.60
C ALA A 258 23.91 12.99 1.67
N TYR A 259 22.97 13.83 1.25
CA TYR A 259 23.30 14.94 0.35
C TYR A 259 23.98 16.13 1.06
N GLU A 260 23.86 16.26 2.37
CA GLU A 260 24.72 17.13 3.19
C GLU A 260 26.20 16.74 3.04
N MET A 261 26.50 15.43 2.93
CA MET A 261 27.87 14.90 2.76
C MET A 261 28.36 14.92 1.30
N MET A 262 27.48 15.21 0.35
CA MET A 262 27.78 15.22 -1.10
C MET A 262 27.41 16.56 -1.74
N PRO A 263 28.09 17.68 -1.42
CA PRO A 263 27.67 19.03 -1.83
C PRO A 263 27.65 19.24 -3.36
N ASP A 264 28.43 18.45 -4.11
CA ASP A 264 28.52 18.55 -5.57
C ASP A 264 27.41 17.76 -6.31
N ARG A 265 26.55 17.05 -5.60
CA ARG A 265 25.43 16.27 -6.17
C ARG A 265 24.11 16.87 -5.77
N HIS A 266 23.14 16.84 -6.68
CA HIS A 266 21.82 17.42 -6.47
C HIS A 266 20.75 16.34 -6.26
N VAL A 267 19.80 16.61 -5.36
CA VAL A 267 18.60 15.81 -5.16
C VAL A 267 17.35 16.68 -5.14
N LYS A 268 16.31 16.18 -5.80
CA LYS A 268 14.97 16.75 -5.74
C LYS A 268 14.07 15.87 -4.88
N ILE A 269 13.30 16.50 -3.99
CA ILE A 269 12.34 15.86 -3.10
C ILE A 269 10.95 16.34 -3.50
N MET A 270 10.14 15.41 -4.00
CA MET A 270 8.80 15.70 -4.49
C MET A 270 7.74 14.95 -3.63
N GLY A 271 6.79 15.69 -3.12
CA GLY A 271 5.71 15.20 -2.26
C GLY A 271 5.04 16.34 -1.52
N ASP A 272 4.06 16.01 -0.67
CA ASP A 272 3.44 17.02 0.18
C ASP A 272 4.48 17.60 1.16
N ASP A 273 4.84 18.83 0.93
CA ASP A 273 5.87 19.55 1.67
C ASP A 273 5.33 20.39 2.84
N THR A 274 4.03 20.22 3.12
CA THR A 274 3.34 20.84 4.28
C THR A 274 3.32 19.95 5.52
N THR A 275 3.75 18.69 5.41
CA THR A 275 3.83 17.74 6.51
C THR A 275 4.80 18.20 7.60
N ASP A 276 4.63 17.72 8.83
CA ASP A 276 5.53 18.08 9.92
C ASP A 276 6.97 17.61 9.66
N GLU A 277 7.13 16.46 9.02
CA GLU A 277 8.43 15.96 8.62
C GLU A 277 9.09 16.84 7.55
N ALA A 278 8.34 17.27 6.54
CA ALA A 278 8.86 18.19 5.53
C ALA A 278 9.29 19.53 6.13
N LYS A 279 8.49 20.08 7.05
CA LYS A 279 8.85 21.33 7.78
C LYS A 279 10.14 21.15 8.59
N ARG A 280 10.27 20.02 9.30
CA ARG A 280 11.47 19.69 10.07
C ARG A 280 12.71 19.61 9.18
N LEU A 281 12.60 18.91 8.04
CA LEU A 281 13.70 18.76 7.10
C LEU A 281 14.09 20.08 6.44
N LYS A 282 13.13 20.90 6.03
CA LYS A 282 13.40 22.25 5.50
C LYS A 282 14.10 23.15 6.51
N ALA A 283 13.71 23.08 7.79
CA ALA A 283 14.40 23.81 8.86
C ALA A 283 15.86 23.35 9.02
N TYR A 284 16.10 22.03 9.03
CA TYR A 284 17.43 21.45 9.08
C TYR A 284 18.31 21.86 7.88
N ILE A 285 17.78 21.81 6.66
CA ILE A 285 18.46 22.24 5.44
C ILE A 285 18.90 23.70 5.52
N LYS A 286 18.01 24.56 6.04
CA LYS A 286 18.30 25.99 6.25
C LYS A 286 19.37 26.19 7.31
N GLU A 287 19.27 25.53 8.46
CA GLU A 287 20.23 25.60 9.56
C GLU A 287 21.64 25.18 9.12
N LYS A 288 21.74 24.06 8.38
CA LYS A 288 22.99 23.50 7.87
C LYS A 288 23.49 24.15 6.57
N ASN A 289 22.73 25.12 6.03
CA ASN A 289 23.05 25.79 4.76
C ASN A 289 23.26 24.82 3.59
N ILE A 290 22.46 23.72 3.53
CA ILE A 290 22.54 22.72 2.47
C ILE A 290 21.92 23.31 1.19
N LYS A 291 22.68 23.36 0.08
CA LYS A 291 22.27 24.06 -1.17
C LYS A 291 21.84 23.12 -2.28
N ASN A 292 22.10 21.85 -2.16
CA ASN A 292 21.94 20.81 -3.18
C ASN A 292 20.72 19.90 -2.97
N VAL A 293 19.83 20.27 -2.04
CA VAL A 293 18.56 19.59 -1.75
C VAL A 293 17.41 20.53 -2.04
N GLU A 294 16.55 20.18 -3.00
CA GLU A 294 15.42 20.98 -3.46
C GLU A 294 14.09 20.29 -3.17
N PHE A 295 13.16 20.99 -2.50
CA PHE A 295 11.77 20.54 -2.31
C PHE A 295 10.89 21.12 -3.42
N LEU A 296 10.21 20.25 -4.20
CA LEU A 296 9.37 20.64 -5.34
C LEU A 296 7.88 20.77 -4.98
N GLY A 297 7.48 20.38 -3.75
CA GLY A 297 6.07 20.23 -3.41
C GLY A 297 5.42 19.01 -4.10
N PHE A 298 4.10 18.91 -4.01
CA PHE A 298 3.34 17.85 -4.66
C PHE A 298 3.17 18.13 -6.16
N LYS A 299 3.48 17.13 -7.00
CA LYS A 299 3.33 17.17 -8.45
C LYS A 299 2.59 15.95 -8.94
N ALA A 300 1.84 16.09 -10.04
CA ALA A 300 1.06 15.01 -10.66
C ALA A 300 1.02 15.16 -12.18
N GLY A 301 0.52 14.15 -12.88
CA GLY A 301 0.36 14.17 -14.33
C GLY A 301 1.68 14.36 -15.07
N GLU A 302 1.65 15.16 -16.12
CA GLU A 302 2.81 15.41 -17.02
C GLU A 302 4.00 16.03 -16.27
N GLU A 303 3.75 16.92 -15.31
CA GLU A 303 4.82 17.55 -14.53
C GLU A 303 5.61 16.52 -13.71
N LEU A 304 4.91 15.55 -13.08
CA LEU A 304 5.53 14.43 -12.40
C LEU A 304 6.38 13.59 -13.37
N GLU A 305 5.85 13.31 -14.55
CA GLU A 305 6.53 12.50 -15.56
C GLU A 305 7.83 13.15 -16.04
N GLU A 306 7.80 14.44 -16.34
CA GLU A 306 8.99 15.19 -16.77
C GLU A 306 10.08 15.24 -15.68
N ILE A 307 9.68 15.39 -14.42
CA ILE A 307 10.60 15.35 -13.29
C ILE A 307 11.25 13.96 -13.17
N ILE A 308 10.47 12.86 -13.33
CA ILE A 308 11.01 11.50 -13.30
C ILE A 308 11.96 11.27 -14.51
N LYS A 309 11.59 11.72 -15.71
CA LYS A 309 12.43 11.60 -16.92
C LYS A 309 13.77 12.32 -16.74
N GLY A 310 13.77 13.50 -16.13
CA GLY A 310 14.99 14.28 -15.84
C GLY A 310 15.87 13.73 -14.72
N ALA A 311 15.39 12.75 -13.95
CA ALA A 311 16.17 12.12 -12.89
C ALA A 311 17.23 11.16 -13.45
N ARG A 312 18.38 11.07 -12.78
CA ARG A 312 19.43 10.08 -13.03
C ARG A 312 19.06 8.72 -12.46
N PHE A 313 18.53 8.73 -11.25
CA PHE A 313 17.99 7.58 -10.51
C PHE A 313 16.94 8.06 -9.51
N THR A 314 16.19 7.12 -8.96
CA THR A 314 15.21 7.41 -7.91
C THR A 314 15.58 6.77 -6.60
N LEU A 315 15.03 7.31 -5.51
CA LEU A 315 15.36 6.96 -4.13
C LEU A 315 14.13 6.44 -3.40
N ILE A 316 14.26 5.29 -2.73
CA ILE A 316 13.23 4.73 -1.83
C ILE A 316 13.88 4.42 -0.47
N PRO A 317 14.11 5.44 0.37
CA PRO A 317 14.90 5.32 1.60
C PRO A 317 14.08 4.84 2.80
N SER A 318 13.00 4.11 2.58
CA SER A 318 12.04 3.69 3.61
C SER A 318 12.71 3.02 4.80
N ILE A 319 12.30 3.39 6.01
CA ILE A 319 12.76 2.79 7.27
C ILE A 319 11.75 1.81 7.88
N TRP A 320 10.67 1.54 7.16
CA TRP A 320 9.62 0.60 7.52
C TRP A 320 9.46 -0.49 6.45
N TYR A 321 8.69 -1.52 6.75
CA TYR A 321 8.35 -2.55 5.77
C TYR A 321 7.36 -2.01 4.74
N ASP A 322 7.87 -1.40 3.66
CA ASP A 322 7.03 -1.07 2.52
C ASP A 322 6.51 -2.37 1.88
N ASN A 323 5.22 -2.42 1.58
CA ASN A 323 4.62 -3.67 1.11
C ASN A 323 4.72 -3.87 -0.42
N LEU A 324 4.72 -2.85 -1.18
CA LEU A 324 5.10 -2.72 -2.60
C LEU A 324 4.93 -1.25 -3.03
N PRO A 325 5.97 -0.42 -2.94
CA PRO A 325 5.84 0.99 -3.27
C PRO A 325 5.64 1.19 -4.77
N ASN A 326 4.54 1.84 -5.16
CA ASN A 326 4.26 2.17 -6.56
C ASN A 326 5.34 3.05 -7.19
N THR A 327 6.03 3.85 -6.38
CA THR A 327 7.16 4.69 -6.85
C THR A 327 8.28 3.88 -7.48
N ALA A 328 8.50 2.62 -7.07
CA ALA A 328 9.44 1.74 -7.77
C ALA A 328 8.95 1.40 -9.19
N LEU A 329 7.67 1.05 -9.33
CA LEU A 329 7.08 0.72 -10.64
C LEU A 329 7.04 1.95 -11.55
N GLU A 330 6.72 3.12 -10.99
CA GLU A 330 6.75 4.39 -11.69
C GLU A 330 8.19 4.74 -12.15
N SER A 331 9.20 4.46 -11.34
CA SER A 331 10.61 4.61 -11.72
C SER A 331 11.00 3.66 -12.86
N PHE A 332 10.62 2.40 -12.76
CA PHE A 332 10.88 1.39 -13.79
C PHE A 332 10.21 1.73 -15.12
N GLN A 333 9.03 2.35 -15.08
CA GLN A 333 8.31 2.81 -16.27
C GLN A 333 9.14 3.81 -17.09
N TYR A 334 9.91 4.66 -16.43
CA TYR A 334 10.81 5.65 -17.07
C TYR A 334 12.26 5.17 -17.16
N SER A 335 12.48 3.85 -17.07
CA SER A 335 13.81 3.24 -17.17
C SER A 335 14.81 3.88 -16.19
N LYS A 336 14.38 4.14 -14.94
CA LYS A 336 15.26 4.67 -13.92
C LYS A 336 15.77 3.57 -13.01
N PRO A 337 17.08 3.50 -12.74
CA PRO A 337 17.60 2.69 -11.65
C PRO A 337 17.09 3.22 -10.31
N VAL A 338 16.94 2.32 -9.35
CA VAL A 338 16.42 2.66 -8.02
C VAL A 338 17.46 2.36 -6.95
N ILE A 339 17.76 3.34 -6.08
CA ILE A 339 18.49 3.09 -4.83
C ILE A 339 17.46 2.97 -3.71
N ALA A 340 17.39 1.82 -3.06
CA ALA A 340 16.38 1.54 -2.05
C ALA A 340 16.97 0.99 -0.76
N SER A 341 16.29 1.20 0.34
CA SER A 341 16.62 0.55 1.61
C SER A 341 16.47 -0.97 1.50
N ASN A 342 17.39 -1.73 2.08
CA ASN A 342 17.35 -3.19 2.14
C ASN A 342 16.38 -3.66 3.25
N ILE A 343 15.07 -3.46 3.02
CA ILE A 343 14.02 -3.73 4.02
C ILE A 343 12.68 -4.09 3.37
N GLY A 344 11.90 -4.94 4.03
CA GLY A 344 10.55 -5.31 3.59
C GLY A 344 10.54 -5.95 2.21
N SER A 345 9.68 -5.46 1.33
CA SER A 345 9.56 -5.93 -0.06
C SER A 345 10.56 -5.27 -1.03
N LEU A 346 11.32 -4.27 -0.60
CA LEU A 346 12.22 -3.52 -1.49
C LEU A 346 13.27 -4.39 -2.17
N PRO A 347 13.88 -5.41 -1.52
CA PRO A 347 14.81 -6.34 -2.18
C PRO A 347 14.16 -7.22 -3.27
N GLU A 348 12.84 -7.35 -3.28
CA GLU A 348 12.13 -8.04 -4.36
C GLU A 348 12.02 -7.17 -5.62
N LEU A 349 12.00 -5.86 -5.45
CA LEU A 349 11.91 -4.87 -6.53
C LEU A 349 13.28 -4.49 -7.07
N VAL A 350 14.21 -4.19 -6.17
CA VAL A 350 15.57 -3.75 -6.51
C VAL A 350 16.54 -4.90 -6.33
N LEU A 351 17.04 -5.43 -7.44
CA LEU A 351 18.11 -6.43 -7.46
C LEU A 351 19.45 -5.70 -7.46
N ASN A 352 20.18 -5.84 -6.37
CA ASN A 352 21.42 -5.12 -6.12
C ASN A 352 22.46 -5.35 -7.26
N GLY A 353 22.91 -4.28 -7.89
CA GLY A 353 23.84 -4.32 -9.03
C GLY A 353 23.19 -4.63 -10.39
N VAL A 354 21.87 -4.87 -10.46
CA VAL A 354 21.17 -5.22 -11.70
C VAL A 354 20.28 -4.09 -12.20
N ASN A 355 19.32 -3.65 -11.41
CA ASN A 355 18.39 -2.57 -11.74
C ASN A 355 18.43 -1.43 -10.72
N GLY A 356 19.45 -1.42 -9.86
CA GLY A 356 19.68 -0.44 -8.82
C GLY A 356 20.58 -0.96 -7.73
N TYR A 357 20.55 -0.29 -6.58
CA TYR A 357 21.34 -0.65 -5.41
C TYR A 357 20.49 -0.68 -4.15
N LEU A 358 20.88 -1.55 -3.22
CA LEU A 358 20.32 -1.62 -1.88
C LEU A 358 21.32 -1.06 -0.87
N PHE A 359 20.80 -0.35 0.13
CA PHE A 359 21.56 0.17 1.26
C PHE A 359 20.84 -0.11 2.59
N LYS A 360 21.57 -0.11 3.68
CA LYS A 360 21.01 -0.35 5.02
C LYS A 360 20.07 0.80 5.42
N PRO A 361 18.85 0.50 5.90
CA PRO A 361 17.89 1.52 6.32
C PRO A 361 18.49 2.53 7.30
N ALA A 362 18.23 3.82 7.08
CA ALA A 362 18.72 4.95 7.85
C ALA A 362 20.25 5.15 7.85
N ASP A 363 20.97 4.51 6.94
CA ASP A 363 22.42 4.67 6.78
C ASP A 363 22.75 5.65 5.63
N ALA A 364 22.97 6.92 6.01
CA ALA A 364 23.27 7.99 5.05
C ALA A 364 24.64 7.81 4.37
N GLN A 365 25.63 7.24 5.09
CA GLN A 365 26.95 6.98 4.56
C GLN A 365 26.91 5.92 3.44
N GLU A 366 26.24 4.79 3.71
CA GLU A 366 26.08 3.75 2.68
C GLU A 366 25.27 4.26 1.49
N LEU A 367 24.27 5.14 1.72
CA LEU A 367 23.54 5.77 0.64
C LEU A 367 24.47 6.61 -0.27
N CYS A 368 25.41 7.38 0.31
CA CYS A 368 26.43 8.12 -0.48
C CYS A 368 27.24 7.18 -1.37
N GLU A 369 27.68 6.06 -0.82
CA GLU A 369 28.45 5.05 -1.57
C GLU A 369 27.65 4.50 -2.76
N LYS A 370 26.34 4.19 -2.56
CA LYS A 370 25.50 3.70 -3.67
C LYS A 370 25.20 4.77 -4.71
N VAL A 371 25.07 6.03 -4.30
CA VAL A 371 24.91 7.17 -5.22
C VAL A 371 26.14 7.31 -6.11
N ALA A 372 27.35 7.19 -5.55
CA ALA A 372 28.59 7.28 -6.31
C ALA A 372 28.74 6.20 -7.40
N LEU A 373 28.17 5.00 -7.18
CA LEU A 373 28.18 3.92 -8.19
C LEU A 373 27.32 4.23 -9.44
N LEU A 374 26.51 5.28 -9.39
CA LEU A 374 25.67 5.73 -10.50
C LEU A 374 26.23 6.99 -11.18
N ASP A 375 27.52 7.32 -11.03
CA ASP A 375 28.16 8.42 -11.72
C ASP A 375 28.43 8.07 -13.21
N ASP A 376 28.62 6.80 -13.54
CA ASP A 376 28.83 6.34 -14.91
C ASP A 376 27.48 6.21 -15.66
N ASP A 377 27.34 6.95 -16.76
CA ASP A 377 26.16 6.94 -17.62
C ASP A 377 25.86 5.58 -18.23
N ALA A 378 26.88 4.77 -18.51
CA ALA A 378 26.69 3.43 -19.06
C ALA A 378 26.03 2.51 -18.01
N VAL A 379 26.44 2.62 -16.74
CA VAL A 379 25.82 1.90 -15.62
C VAL A 379 24.37 2.32 -15.46
N VAL A 380 24.07 3.62 -15.46
CA VAL A 380 22.70 4.14 -15.33
C VAL A 380 21.80 3.63 -16.46
N LYS A 381 22.27 3.68 -17.72
CA LYS A 381 21.50 3.18 -18.89
C LYS A 381 21.25 1.67 -18.79
N LYS A 382 22.26 0.89 -18.43
CA LYS A 382 22.16 -0.58 -18.26
C LYS A 382 21.13 -0.94 -17.17
N MET A 383 21.24 -0.31 -16.02
CA MET A 383 20.32 -0.58 -14.90
C MET A 383 18.90 -0.08 -15.17
N GLY A 384 18.78 1.07 -15.86
CA GLY A 384 17.48 1.59 -16.29
C GLY A 384 16.78 0.64 -17.27
N ALA A 385 17.51 0.08 -18.24
CA ALA A 385 16.97 -0.95 -19.13
C ALA A 385 16.51 -2.21 -18.37
N ALA A 386 17.29 -2.66 -17.37
CA ALA A 386 16.92 -3.77 -16.52
C ALA A 386 15.68 -3.48 -15.65
N SER A 387 15.53 -2.25 -15.16
CA SER A 387 14.32 -1.78 -14.47
C SER A 387 13.10 -1.88 -15.36
N ARG A 388 13.20 -1.43 -16.61
CA ARG A 388 12.11 -1.50 -17.59
C ARG A 388 11.74 -2.93 -17.95
N ALA A 389 12.73 -3.79 -18.24
CA ALA A 389 12.51 -5.20 -18.54
C ALA A 389 11.80 -5.91 -17.38
N LYS A 390 12.19 -5.63 -16.14
CA LYS A 390 11.52 -6.17 -14.95
C LYS A 390 10.06 -5.72 -14.83
N LEU A 391 9.76 -4.47 -15.19
CA LEU A 391 8.39 -3.96 -15.20
C LEU A 391 7.53 -4.75 -16.20
N GLU A 392 8.04 -4.91 -17.42
CA GLU A 392 7.33 -5.57 -18.52
C GLU A 392 7.11 -7.06 -18.28
N ASP A 393 8.06 -7.73 -17.62
CA ASP A 393 7.96 -9.15 -17.28
C ASP A 393 7.00 -9.41 -16.11
N ARG A 394 7.19 -8.75 -14.98
CA ARG A 394 6.53 -9.11 -13.71
C ARG A 394 5.32 -8.26 -13.34
N PHE A 395 5.20 -7.05 -13.90
CA PHE A 395 4.20 -6.07 -13.48
C PHE A 395 3.26 -5.66 -14.62
N ALA A 396 3.25 -6.45 -15.69
CA ALA A 396 2.34 -6.26 -16.82
C ALA A 396 0.88 -6.51 -16.40
N PRO A 397 -0.08 -5.72 -16.92
CA PRO A 397 -1.50 -5.92 -16.66
C PRO A 397 -2.00 -7.32 -17.00
N GLN A 398 -1.54 -7.89 -18.13
CA GLN A 398 -1.96 -9.22 -18.56
C GLN A 398 -1.51 -10.33 -17.60
N THR A 399 -0.25 -10.29 -17.14
CA THR A 399 0.28 -11.25 -16.15
C THR A 399 -0.51 -11.19 -14.84
N HIS A 400 -0.88 -9.98 -14.43
CA HIS A 400 -1.72 -9.77 -13.25
C HIS A 400 -3.11 -10.37 -13.43
N TYR A 401 -3.77 -10.06 -14.56
CA TYR A 401 -5.09 -10.56 -14.92
C TYR A 401 -5.13 -12.10 -14.95
N ASP A 402 -4.23 -12.72 -15.68
CA ASP A 402 -4.18 -14.18 -15.83
C ASP A 402 -4.00 -14.90 -14.49
N THR A 403 -3.15 -14.33 -13.63
CA THR A 403 -2.93 -14.90 -12.28
C THR A 403 -4.15 -14.71 -11.38
N LEU A 404 -4.78 -13.54 -11.43
CA LEU A 404 -6.00 -13.25 -10.68
C LEU A 404 -7.15 -14.18 -11.11
N MET A 405 -7.32 -14.38 -12.41
CA MET A 405 -8.37 -15.24 -12.95
C MET A 405 -8.17 -16.71 -12.56
N ARG A 406 -6.94 -17.22 -12.57
CA ARG A 406 -6.66 -18.58 -12.06
C ARG A 406 -7.11 -18.76 -10.61
N ILE A 407 -6.92 -17.75 -9.76
CA ILE A 407 -7.40 -17.80 -8.37
C ILE A 407 -8.92 -17.76 -8.33
N PHE A 408 -9.56 -16.84 -9.04
CA PHE A 408 -11.01 -16.70 -9.06
C PHE A 408 -11.70 -17.98 -9.53
N GLU A 409 -11.19 -18.62 -10.57
CA GLU A 409 -11.69 -19.90 -11.07
C GLU A 409 -11.47 -21.04 -10.07
N SER A 410 -10.33 -21.07 -9.39
CA SER A 410 -10.02 -22.11 -8.40
C SER A 410 -10.94 -22.10 -7.19
N VAL A 411 -11.33 -20.89 -6.72
CA VAL A 411 -12.24 -20.75 -5.55
C VAL A 411 -13.70 -20.94 -5.92
N ARG A 412 -14.09 -20.65 -7.17
CA ARG A 412 -15.46 -20.85 -7.68
C ARG A 412 -15.81 -22.31 -7.85
N ARG A 413 -14.86 -23.18 -8.15
CA ARG A 413 -15.07 -24.63 -8.39
C ARG A 413 -15.18 -25.44 -7.10
N LYS A 414 -14.87 -24.84 -5.95
CA LYS A 414 -15.00 -25.47 -4.63
C LYS A 414 -16.40 -25.26 -4.04
#